data_1fc86b0ab6107cd356d7f6ebcc484636
#
_entry.id   1fc86b0ab6107cd356d7f6ebcc484636
#
_cell.length_a   1.000
_cell.length_b   1.000
_cell.length_c   1.000
_cell.angle_alpha   90.00
_cell.angle_beta   90.00
_cell.angle_gamma   90.00
#
_symmetry.space_group_name_H-M   'P 1'
#
loop_
_entity.id
_entity.type
_entity.pdbx_description
1 polymer ?
#
loop_
_entity_poly.entity_id
_entity_poly.type
_entity_poly.pdbx_seq_one_letter_code
_entity_poly.pdbx_strand_id
1 'polypeptide(L)'
;MVQRFKPISDDCHITSEFATGHPGVDFGRDGGSGDQPVFAAQAGLVTHAGAAQGFGGPAPAGWIVIDHPTAAGSGTTVYGSIIAEVAEGEWVRAGQRIARINPDPNTNGGTAPHLHFQVHPFVWQPGSQIDPVAWLDDAPAPTPAQSNPPICYGVDLSNHQPDINLKTIAEEGFEFAILKATE
;
A
#
# COMPACT_ATOMS: atom_id res chain seq x y z
N MET A 1 18.81 1.41 -1.96
CA MET A 1 18.20 0.26 -1.24
C MET A 1 16.69 0.45 -1.33
N VAL A 2 15.94 -0.59 -1.68
CA VAL A 2 14.47 -0.54 -1.71
C VAL A 2 13.97 -0.43 -0.28
N GLN A 3 13.08 0.52 -0.01
CA GLN A 3 12.49 0.69 1.31
C GLN A 3 11.23 -0.17 1.42
N ARG A 4 11.21 -1.06 2.40
CA ARG A 4 10.06 -1.91 2.74
C ARG A 4 9.69 -1.76 4.19
N PHE A 5 8.39 -1.94 4.46
CA PHE A 5 7.81 -1.98 5.80
C PHE A 5 6.87 -3.18 5.94
N LYS A 6 6.68 -3.67 7.16
CA LYS A 6 5.58 -4.59 7.44
C LYS A 6 4.26 -3.93 7.06
N PRO A 7 3.32 -4.66 6.45
CA PRO A 7 2.01 -4.11 6.11
C PRO A 7 1.09 -3.92 7.32
N ILE A 8 1.58 -4.24 8.52
CA ILE A 8 0.83 -4.28 9.77
C ILE A 8 1.74 -3.83 10.94
N SER A 9 1.16 -3.44 12.07
CA SER A 9 1.89 -3.08 13.30
C SER A 9 2.56 -4.26 13.98
N ASP A 10 3.56 -3.98 14.84
CA ASP A 10 4.39 -5.01 15.49
C ASP A 10 3.65 -5.89 16.51
N ASP A 11 2.47 -5.48 16.98
CA ASP A 11 1.61 -6.28 17.85
C ASP A 11 0.79 -7.35 17.11
N CYS A 12 0.93 -7.41 15.78
CA CYS A 12 0.35 -8.45 14.94
C CYS A 12 1.38 -9.53 14.59
N HIS A 13 0.90 -10.76 14.41
CA HIS A 13 1.70 -11.93 14.03
C HIS A 13 1.04 -12.67 12.86
N ILE A 14 1.75 -13.62 12.27
CA ILE A 14 1.24 -14.47 11.20
C ILE A 14 0.26 -15.46 11.83
N THR A 15 -0.98 -15.47 11.31
CA THR A 15 -2.04 -16.41 11.69
C THR A 15 -2.25 -17.53 10.68
N SER A 16 -1.81 -17.31 9.42
CA SER A 16 -1.80 -18.32 8.37
C SER A 16 -0.61 -18.08 7.44
N GLU A 17 0.19 -19.12 7.19
CA GLU A 17 1.41 -19.02 6.39
C GLU A 17 1.15 -19.18 4.90
N PHE A 18 2.09 -18.69 4.08
CA PHE A 18 2.15 -18.94 2.64
C PHE A 18 2.30 -20.45 2.37
N ALA A 19 1.37 -21.02 1.59
CA ALA A 19 1.35 -22.45 1.31
C ALA A 19 0.61 -22.78 0.01
N THR A 20 0.67 -24.04 -0.43
CA THR A 20 -0.17 -24.52 -1.53
C THR A 20 -1.65 -24.33 -1.17
N GLY A 21 -2.37 -23.54 -1.99
CA GLY A 21 -3.77 -23.19 -1.76
C GLY A 21 -3.99 -21.94 -0.89
N HIS A 22 -2.93 -21.37 -0.32
CA HIS A 22 -2.96 -20.07 0.38
C HIS A 22 -1.86 -19.16 -0.20
N PRO A 23 -2.18 -18.33 -1.21
CA PRO A 23 -1.20 -17.61 -2.02
C PRO A 23 -0.61 -16.34 -1.37
N GLY A 24 -0.76 -16.19 -0.07
CA GLY A 24 -0.27 -15.08 0.74
C GLY A 24 0.01 -15.50 2.17
N VAL A 25 0.16 -14.52 3.04
CA VAL A 25 0.16 -14.70 4.50
C VAL A 25 -0.99 -13.95 5.12
N ASP A 26 -1.57 -14.47 6.19
CA ASP A 26 -2.55 -13.74 6.98
C ASP A 26 -1.90 -13.21 8.26
N PHE A 27 -2.16 -11.94 8.54
CA PHE A 27 -1.74 -11.29 9.77
C PHE A 27 -2.94 -11.00 10.66
N GLY A 28 -2.78 -11.23 11.94
CA GLY A 28 -3.75 -10.92 12.96
C GLY A 28 -3.10 -10.70 14.31
N ARG A 29 -3.91 -10.45 15.33
CA ARG A 29 -3.45 -10.32 16.71
C ARG A 29 -4.40 -10.97 17.69
N ASP A 30 -3.90 -11.29 18.87
CA ASP A 30 -4.70 -11.77 19.98
C ASP A 30 -5.70 -10.68 20.44
N GLY A 31 -6.92 -11.10 20.79
CA GLY A 31 -7.97 -10.19 21.22
C GLY A 31 -8.75 -9.49 20.11
N GLY A 32 -8.43 -9.77 18.83
CA GLY A 32 -9.16 -9.29 17.65
C GLY A 32 -8.37 -8.34 16.78
N SER A 33 -8.50 -8.53 15.48
CA SER A 33 -7.73 -7.83 14.43
C SER A 33 -8.52 -6.73 13.73
N GLY A 34 -9.85 -6.65 13.93
CA GLY A 34 -10.68 -5.64 13.27
C GLY A 34 -10.21 -4.22 13.53
N ASP A 35 -10.31 -3.37 12.51
CA ASP A 35 -9.90 -1.95 12.53
C ASP A 35 -8.40 -1.69 12.73
N GLN A 36 -7.54 -2.72 12.77
CA GLN A 36 -6.10 -2.51 12.80
C GLN A 36 -5.63 -1.80 11.52
N PRO A 37 -4.72 -0.81 11.63
CA PRO A 37 -4.21 -0.08 10.47
C PRO A 37 -3.39 -1.00 9.57
N VAL A 38 -3.55 -0.81 8.26
CA VAL A 38 -2.80 -1.50 7.20
C VAL A 38 -1.96 -0.49 6.44
N PHE A 39 -0.71 -0.85 6.15
CA PHE A 39 0.28 0.04 5.56
C PHE A 39 0.79 -0.50 4.22
N ALA A 40 1.14 0.41 3.30
CA ALA A 40 1.81 0.05 2.07
C ALA A 40 3.21 -0.52 2.36
N ALA A 41 3.46 -1.76 2.03
CA ALA A 41 4.75 -2.40 2.29
C ALA A 41 5.88 -1.78 1.46
N GLN A 42 5.56 -1.18 0.31
CA GLN A 42 6.48 -0.55 -0.63
C GLN A 42 5.75 0.60 -1.35
N ALA A 43 6.49 1.62 -1.82
CA ALA A 43 5.90 2.73 -2.56
C ALA A 43 5.40 2.31 -3.94
N GLY A 44 4.27 2.86 -4.39
CA GLY A 44 3.70 2.51 -5.70
C GLY A 44 2.38 3.18 -6.02
N LEU A 45 1.83 2.81 -7.16
CA LEU A 45 0.53 3.26 -7.64
C LEU A 45 -0.56 2.27 -7.23
N VAL A 46 -1.63 2.76 -6.64
CA VAL A 46 -2.84 1.95 -6.39
C VAL A 46 -3.54 1.67 -7.71
N THR A 47 -3.50 0.42 -8.16
CA THR A 47 -4.12 -0.01 -9.42
C THR A 47 -5.51 -0.60 -9.24
N HIS A 48 -5.88 -0.93 -8.00
CA HIS A 48 -7.24 -1.30 -7.61
C HIS A 48 -7.47 -0.99 -6.13
N ALA A 49 -8.66 -0.51 -5.78
CA ALA A 49 -9.12 -0.34 -4.40
C ALA A 49 -10.63 -0.55 -4.33
N GLY A 50 -11.10 -1.64 -3.71
CA GLY A 50 -12.51 -1.94 -3.56
C GLY A 50 -12.85 -3.42 -3.50
N ALA A 51 -14.08 -3.76 -3.85
CA ALA A 51 -14.61 -5.11 -3.77
C ALA A 51 -13.83 -6.09 -4.65
N ALA A 52 -13.58 -7.29 -4.11
CA ALA A 52 -12.91 -8.37 -4.82
C ALA A 52 -13.47 -9.73 -4.38
N GLN A 53 -13.49 -10.69 -5.31
CA GLN A 53 -13.99 -12.03 -5.03
C GLN A 53 -13.15 -12.69 -3.93
N GLY A 54 -13.83 -13.18 -2.89
CA GLY A 54 -13.19 -13.84 -1.74
C GLY A 54 -12.68 -12.89 -0.64
N PHE A 55 -12.61 -11.58 -0.92
CA PHE A 55 -12.14 -10.58 0.05
C PHE A 55 -13.22 -9.57 0.43
N GLY A 56 -14.42 -9.74 -0.06
CA GLY A 56 -15.57 -8.95 0.36
C GLY A 56 -15.95 -7.81 -0.57
N GLY A 57 -16.96 -7.09 -0.11
CA GLY A 57 -17.61 -5.98 -0.77
C GLY A 57 -18.96 -5.70 -0.11
N PRO A 58 -19.67 -4.63 -0.46
CA PRO A 58 -19.33 -3.63 -1.49
C PRO A 58 -18.14 -2.76 -1.12
N ALA A 59 -17.60 -2.04 -2.11
CA ALA A 59 -16.57 -1.05 -1.85
C ALA A 59 -16.99 -0.08 -0.72
N PRO A 60 -16.04 0.36 0.16
CA PRO A 60 -14.58 0.19 0.10
C PRO A 60 -14.06 -1.12 0.69
N ALA A 61 -14.92 -2.07 1.13
CA ALA A 61 -14.51 -3.38 1.60
C ALA A 61 -13.99 -4.25 0.44
N GLY A 62 -12.91 -5.00 0.67
CA GLY A 62 -12.35 -5.90 -0.32
C GLY A 62 -10.82 -5.93 -0.31
N TRP A 63 -10.19 -5.51 -1.38
CA TRP A 63 -8.75 -5.50 -1.50
C TRP A 63 -8.17 -4.22 -2.12
N ILE A 64 -6.86 -4.03 -1.90
CA ILE A 64 -6.04 -3.04 -2.58
C ILE A 64 -4.94 -3.79 -3.36
N VAL A 65 -4.65 -3.32 -4.57
CA VAL A 65 -3.51 -3.76 -5.38
C VAL A 65 -2.60 -2.56 -5.63
N ILE A 66 -1.31 -2.69 -5.31
CA ILE A 66 -0.31 -1.63 -5.53
C ILE A 66 0.75 -2.15 -6.49
N ASP A 67 0.94 -1.45 -7.60
CA ASP A 67 2.02 -1.70 -8.56
C ASP A 67 3.25 -0.86 -8.20
N HIS A 68 4.41 -1.51 -8.11
CA HIS A 68 5.66 -0.90 -7.67
C HIS A 68 6.58 -0.67 -8.87
N PRO A 69 6.96 0.58 -9.19
CA PRO A 69 7.88 0.85 -10.29
C PRO A 69 9.29 0.32 -9.96
N THR A 70 10.11 0.16 -10.99
CA THR A 70 11.48 -0.34 -10.84
C THR A 70 12.31 0.46 -9.83
N ALA A 71 12.13 1.78 -9.78
CA ALA A 71 12.80 2.64 -8.82
C ALA A 71 12.43 2.33 -7.36
N ALA A 72 11.23 1.80 -7.13
CA ALA A 72 10.76 1.37 -5.80
C ALA A 72 10.95 -0.14 -5.56
N GLY A 73 11.53 -0.89 -6.50
CA GLY A 73 11.88 -2.30 -6.34
C GLY A 73 11.06 -3.29 -7.17
N SER A 74 10.19 -2.81 -8.05
CA SER A 74 9.30 -3.62 -8.92
C SER A 74 8.33 -4.53 -8.16
N GLY A 75 7.43 -5.14 -8.89
CA GLY A 75 6.46 -6.12 -8.37
C GLY A 75 5.14 -5.49 -7.98
N THR A 76 4.28 -6.31 -7.42
CA THR A 76 2.93 -5.92 -7.01
C THR A 76 2.63 -6.50 -5.63
N THR A 77 2.02 -5.71 -4.76
CA THR A 77 1.48 -6.19 -3.47
C THR A 77 -0.03 -6.13 -3.44
N VAL A 78 -0.64 -7.09 -2.75
CA VAL A 78 -2.09 -7.21 -2.57
C VAL A 78 -2.43 -7.26 -1.10
N TYR A 79 -3.43 -6.49 -0.71
CA TYR A 79 -3.94 -6.38 0.65
C TYR A 79 -5.42 -6.74 0.63
N GLY A 80 -5.77 -7.87 1.19
CA GLY A 80 -7.14 -8.39 1.21
C GLY A 80 -7.78 -8.37 2.58
N SER A 81 -9.10 -8.56 2.63
CA SER A 81 -9.92 -8.54 3.86
C SER A 81 -9.83 -7.21 4.61
N ILE A 82 -9.83 -6.10 3.86
CA ILE A 82 -9.62 -4.73 4.37
C ILE A 82 -10.77 -3.79 3.97
N ILE A 83 -10.78 -2.62 4.59
CA ILE A 83 -11.53 -1.45 4.14
C ILE A 83 -10.51 -0.42 3.66
N ALA A 84 -10.56 -0.10 2.36
CA ALA A 84 -9.63 0.83 1.74
C ALA A 84 -9.81 2.26 2.26
N GLU A 85 -8.69 2.96 2.48
CA GLU A 85 -8.62 4.38 2.87
C GLU A 85 -7.91 5.22 1.79
N VAL A 86 -7.54 4.57 0.67
CA VAL A 86 -6.96 5.17 -0.53
C VAL A 86 -7.79 4.78 -1.75
N ALA A 87 -7.65 5.51 -2.84
CA ALA A 87 -8.38 5.29 -4.09
C ALA A 87 -7.47 4.75 -5.20
N GLU A 88 -8.09 4.11 -6.19
CA GLU A 88 -7.43 3.74 -7.45
C GLU A 88 -6.88 4.98 -8.15
N GLY A 89 -5.66 4.89 -8.66
CA GLY A 89 -4.91 6.00 -9.25
C GLY A 89 -4.10 6.82 -8.26
N GLU A 90 -4.23 6.58 -6.96
CA GLU A 90 -3.46 7.27 -5.93
C GLU A 90 -2.04 6.69 -5.82
N TRP A 91 -1.04 7.56 -5.67
CA TRP A 91 0.33 7.18 -5.36
C TRP A 91 0.53 7.10 -3.85
N VAL A 92 1.07 5.98 -3.36
CA VAL A 92 1.35 5.77 -1.94
C VAL A 92 2.84 5.59 -1.66
N ARG A 93 3.28 6.05 -0.49
CA ARG A 93 4.65 5.86 -0.01
C ARG A 93 4.78 4.55 0.77
N ALA A 94 5.97 3.99 0.80
CA ALA A 94 6.27 2.88 1.70
C ALA A 94 6.00 3.28 3.16
N GLY A 95 5.27 2.44 3.90
CA GLY A 95 4.85 2.71 5.27
C GLY A 95 3.63 3.62 5.43
N GLN A 96 3.08 4.18 4.35
CA GLN A 96 1.85 4.98 4.41
C GLN A 96 0.66 4.10 4.80
N ARG A 97 -0.21 4.61 5.69
CA ARG A 97 -1.48 3.96 5.98
C ARG A 97 -2.38 4.03 4.75
N ILE A 98 -2.92 2.86 4.35
CA ILE A 98 -3.73 2.68 3.13
C ILE A 98 -5.10 2.08 3.40
N ALA A 99 -5.25 1.42 4.54
CA ALA A 99 -6.47 0.70 4.89
C ALA A 99 -6.56 0.42 6.38
N ARG A 100 -7.64 -0.21 6.78
CA ARG A 100 -7.80 -0.91 8.06
C ARG A 100 -8.34 -2.32 7.81
N ILE A 101 -8.03 -3.26 8.68
CA ILE A 101 -8.59 -4.62 8.63
C ILE A 101 -10.11 -4.53 8.76
N ASN A 102 -10.85 -5.18 7.85
CA ASN A 102 -12.31 -5.21 7.89
C ASN A 102 -12.79 -5.94 9.15
N PRO A 103 -13.54 -5.26 10.05
CA PRO A 103 -14.02 -5.88 11.28
C PRO A 103 -15.23 -6.81 11.07
N ASP A 104 -15.91 -6.73 9.90
CA ASP A 104 -17.12 -7.52 9.62
C ASP A 104 -16.79 -8.79 8.81
N PRO A 105 -16.85 -10.00 9.42
CA PRO A 105 -16.59 -11.23 8.71
C PRO A 105 -17.57 -11.51 7.57
N ASN A 106 -18.78 -10.95 7.60
CA ASN A 106 -19.77 -11.18 6.53
C ASN A 106 -19.39 -10.48 5.22
N THR A 107 -18.51 -9.49 5.28
CA THR A 107 -18.02 -8.73 4.12
C THR A 107 -16.53 -8.98 3.82
N ASN A 108 -15.94 -10.04 4.38
CA ASN A 108 -14.55 -10.47 4.08
C ASN A 108 -14.44 -11.97 3.78
N GLY A 109 -15.45 -12.54 3.11
CA GLY A 109 -15.45 -13.96 2.74
C GLY A 109 -15.87 -14.92 3.86
N GLY A 110 -16.43 -14.44 4.96
CA GLY A 110 -16.91 -15.25 6.09
C GLY A 110 -15.81 -15.67 7.07
N THR A 111 -14.60 -15.09 6.97
CA THR A 111 -13.47 -15.38 7.86
C THR A 111 -13.36 -14.36 8.99
N ALA A 112 -12.71 -14.74 10.08
CA ALA A 112 -12.39 -13.80 11.16
C ALA A 112 -11.55 -12.62 10.64
N PRO A 113 -11.67 -11.41 11.22
CA PRO A 113 -10.88 -10.25 10.80
C PRO A 113 -9.37 -10.53 10.78
N HIS A 114 -8.73 -10.31 9.63
CA HIS A 114 -7.30 -10.49 9.39
C HIS A 114 -6.88 -9.63 8.19
N LEU A 115 -5.57 -9.40 8.01
CA LEU A 115 -5.01 -8.89 6.77
C LEU A 115 -4.50 -10.08 5.96
N HIS A 116 -5.03 -10.31 4.77
CA HIS A 116 -4.43 -11.19 3.77
C HIS A 116 -3.44 -10.40 2.92
N PHE A 117 -2.18 -10.81 2.87
CA PHE A 117 -1.10 -10.11 2.16
C PHE A 117 -0.41 -10.99 1.15
N GLN A 118 -0.35 -10.55 -0.13
CA GLN A 118 0.33 -11.26 -1.21
C GLN A 118 1.41 -10.39 -1.84
N VAL A 119 2.42 -11.05 -2.40
CA VAL A 119 3.49 -10.44 -3.19
C VAL A 119 3.61 -11.16 -4.53
N HIS A 120 3.66 -10.37 -5.60
CA HIS A 120 3.95 -10.84 -6.95
C HIS A 120 5.26 -10.18 -7.43
N PRO A 121 6.21 -10.96 -8.01
CA PRO A 121 7.55 -10.43 -8.34
C PRO A 121 7.55 -9.40 -9.48
N PHE A 122 6.48 -9.38 -10.28
CA PHE A 122 6.32 -8.48 -11.43
C PHE A 122 4.95 -7.80 -11.37
N VAL A 123 4.00 -8.24 -12.20
CA VAL A 123 2.61 -7.78 -12.22
C VAL A 123 1.72 -8.75 -11.45
N TRP A 124 0.55 -8.29 -11.05
CA TRP A 124 -0.46 -9.19 -10.51
C TRP A 124 -0.81 -10.28 -11.52
N GLN A 125 -0.58 -11.52 -11.15
CA GLN A 125 -0.90 -12.68 -11.96
C GLN A 125 -1.21 -13.87 -11.04
N PRO A 126 -2.37 -14.54 -11.17
CA PRO A 126 -2.67 -15.74 -10.42
C PRO A 126 -1.58 -16.80 -10.56
N GLY A 127 -1.11 -17.35 -9.45
CA GLY A 127 -0.08 -18.39 -9.42
C GLY A 127 1.37 -17.88 -9.50
N SER A 128 1.61 -16.57 -9.59
CA SER A 128 2.96 -15.98 -9.58
C SER A 128 3.41 -15.51 -8.19
N GLN A 129 2.57 -15.71 -7.17
CA GLN A 129 2.88 -15.24 -5.81
C GLN A 129 4.15 -15.90 -5.27
N ILE A 130 4.92 -15.11 -4.56
CA ILE A 130 6.10 -15.54 -3.80
C ILE A 130 5.82 -15.43 -2.31
N ASP A 131 6.62 -16.11 -1.49
CA ASP A 131 6.51 -16.04 -0.03
C ASP A 131 6.70 -14.59 0.47
N PRO A 132 5.64 -13.97 1.05
CA PRO A 132 5.71 -12.61 1.53
C PRO A 132 6.66 -12.42 2.71
N VAL A 133 6.87 -13.44 3.55
CA VAL A 133 7.76 -13.37 4.71
C VAL A 133 9.20 -13.22 4.25
N ALA A 134 9.63 -14.07 3.32
CA ALA A 134 10.96 -13.97 2.73
C ALA A 134 11.17 -12.66 1.94
N TRP A 135 10.11 -12.15 1.30
CA TRP A 135 10.19 -10.89 0.57
C TRP A 135 10.29 -9.67 1.49
N LEU A 136 9.62 -9.68 2.65
CA LEU A 136 9.70 -8.60 3.65
C LEU A 136 11.09 -8.50 4.27
N ASP A 137 11.84 -9.61 4.36
CA ASP A 137 13.25 -9.64 4.82
C ASP A 137 13.47 -8.82 6.11
N ASP A 138 12.71 -9.16 7.17
CA ASP A 138 12.72 -8.46 8.48
C ASP A 138 12.40 -6.96 8.43
N ALA A 139 11.67 -6.51 7.43
CA ALA A 139 11.20 -5.13 7.32
C ALA A 139 10.54 -4.65 8.63
N PRO A 140 10.86 -3.45 9.12
CA PRO A 140 10.26 -2.92 10.34
C PRO A 140 8.79 -2.52 10.12
N ALA A 141 8.03 -2.40 11.20
CA ALA A 141 6.74 -1.73 11.15
C ALA A 141 6.92 -0.21 10.92
N PRO A 142 5.98 0.46 10.24
CA PRO A 142 6.07 1.89 10.01
C PRO A 142 5.99 2.69 11.33
N THR A 143 6.77 3.76 11.41
CA THR A 143 6.61 4.76 12.49
C THR A 143 5.37 5.63 12.25
N PRO A 144 4.84 6.33 13.27
CA PRO A 144 3.73 7.28 13.07
C PRO A 144 3.98 8.35 12.00
N ALA A 145 5.22 8.81 11.85
CA ALA A 145 5.59 9.77 10.81
C ALA A 145 5.54 9.19 9.40
N GLN A 146 5.77 7.89 9.25
CA GLN A 146 5.69 7.19 7.97
C GLN A 146 4.25 6.80 7.63
N SER A 147 3.47 6.37 8.64
CA SER A 147 2.07 5.98 8.46
C SER A 147 1.15 7.15 8.07
N ASN A 148 1.50 8.36 8.50
CA ASN A 148 0.81 9.61 8.16
C ASN A 148 1.83 10.67 7.70
N PRO A 149 2.48 10.46 6.55
CA PRO A 149 3.45 11.43 6.07
C PRO A 149 2.76 12.79 5.82
N PRO A 150 3.44 13.90 6.04
CA PRO A 150 2.91 15.21 5.70
C PRO A 150 2.60 15.25 4.20
N ILE A 151 1.52 15.93 3.83
CA ILE A 151 1.19 16.17 2.42
C ILE A 151 2.21 17.18 1.90
N CYS A 152 3.04 16.74 0.95
CA CYS A 152 3.96 17.62 0.24
C CYS A 152 3.28 18.10 -1.04
N TYR A 153 3.16 19.39 -1.20
CA TYR A 153 2.66 19.99 -2.43
C TYR A 153 3.82 20.29 -3.37
N GLY A 154 3.69 19.83 -4.61
CA GLY A 154 4.66 20.09 -5.68
C GLY A 154 3.98 20.63 -6.93
N VAL A 155 4.76 21.21 -7.83
CA VAL A 155 4.28 21.74 -9.10
C VAL A 155 5.17 21.20 -10.23
N ASP A 156 4.54 20.75 -11.33
CA ASP A 156 5.22 20.36 -12.56
C ASP A 156 5.31 21.60 -13.48
N LEU A 157 6.53 21.99 -13.81
CA LEU A 157 6.83 23.16 -14.62
C LEU A 157 7.35 22.72 -15.99
N SER A 158 6.71 23.19 -17.05
CA SER A 158 7.12 22.95 -18.42
C SER A 158 7.83 24.17 -19.02
N ASN A 159 8.60 23.96 -20.09
CA ASN A 159 9.25 25.02 -20.85
C ASN A 159 8.30 26.01 -21.55
N HIS A 160 6.99 25.76 -21.48
CA HIS A 160 5.95 26.65 -22.00
C HIS A 160 5.51 27.74 -20.98
N GLN A 161 6.19 27.83 -19.86
CA GLN A 161 5.93 28.80 -18.78
C GLN A 161 7.19 29.61 -18.50
N PRO A 162 7.58 30.55 -19.39
CA PRO A 162 8.88 31.22 -19.32
C PRO A 162 9.09 32.16 -18.14
N ASP A 163 8.01 32.58 -17.48
CA ASP A 163 8.06 33.61 -16.43
C ASP A 163 7.78 33.06 -15.02
N ILE A 164 8.14 31.81 -14.76
CA ILE A 164 7.92 31.18 -13.45
C ILE A 164 8.87 31.76 -12.40
N ASN A 165 8.27 32.29 -11.33
CA ASN A 165 9.00 32.72 -10.16
C ASN A 165 8.99 31.65 -9.08
N LEU A 166 10.07 30.88 -8.96
CA LEU A 166 10.22 29.81 -7.98
C LEU A 166 10.06 30.32 -6.52
N LYS A 167 10.38 31.58 -6.26
CA LYS A 167 10.20 32.17 -4.94
C LYS A 167 8.70 32.32 -4.60
N THR A 168 7.88 32.75 -5.56
CA THR A 168 6.42 32.84 -5.38
C THR A 168 5.83 31.45 -5.14
N ILE A 169 6.28 30.42 -5.87
CA ILE A 169 5.84 29.03 -5.68
C ILE A 169 6.14 28.55 -4.26
N ALA A 170 7.34 28.82 -3.75
CA ALA A 170 7.71 28.47 -2.38
C ALA A 170 6.91 29.26 -1.33
N GLU A 171 6.61 30.52 -1.59
CA GLU A 171 5.77 31.37 -0.72
C GLU A 171 4.31 30.91 -0.68
N GLU A 172 3.82 30.25 -1.74
CA GLU A 172 2.49 29.63 -1.80
C GLU A 172 2.43 28.22 -1.14
N GLY A 173 3.55 27.75 -0.58
CA GLY A 173 3.61 26.50 0.20
C GLY A 173 3.91 25.26 -0.59
N PHE A 174 4.38 25.37 -1.84
CA PHE A 174 4.88 24.22 -2.59
C PHE A 174 6.29 23.85 -2.13
N GLU A 175 6.50 22.58 -1.84
CA GLU A 175 7.77 22.07 -1.28
C GLU A 175 8.77 21.60 -2.32
N PHE A 176 8.31 21.33 -3.55
CA PHE A 176 9.17 20.94 -4.66
C PHE A 176 8.59 21.37 -6.02
N ALA A 177 9.47 21.47 -7.01
CA ALA A 177 9.11 21.70 -8.40
C ALA A 177 9.83 20.70 -9.30
N ILE A 178 9.11 20.12 -10.26
CA ILE A 178 9.69 19.28 -11.29
C ILE A 178 9.94 20.14 -12.52
N LEU A 179 11.21 20.34 -12.84
CA LEU A 179 11.63 21.07 -14.05
C LEU A 179 11.87 20.07 -15.17
N LYS A 180 11.10 20.17 -16.25
CA LYS A 180 11.32 19.38 -17.45
C LYS A 180 12.44 20.02 -18.26
N ALA A 181 13.62 19.40 -18.26
CA ALA A 181 14.69 19.79 -19.16
C ALA A 181 14.27 19.44 -20.60
N THR A 182 14.36 20.40 -21.51
CA THR A 182 14.29 20.15 -22.95
C THR A 182 15.69 19.92 -23.48
N GLU A 183 15.86 18.84 -24.24
CA GLU A 183 16.95 18.71 -25.20
C GLU A 183 16.69 19.60 -26.41
#